data_a0820699377cbeff752145d6eb5819b8
#
_entry.id   a0820699377cbeff752145d6eb5819b8
#
_cell.length_a   1.000
_cell.length_b   1.000
_cell.length_c   1.000
_cell.angle_alpha   90.00
_cell.angle_beta   90.00
_cell.angle_gamma   90.00
#
_symmetry.space_group_name_H-M   'P 1'
#
loop_
_entity.id
_entity.type
_entity.pdbx_description
1 polymer ?
#
loop_
_entity_poly.entity_id
_entity_poly.type
_entity_poly.pdbx_seq_one_letter_code
_entity_poly.pdbx_strand_id
1 'polypeptide(L)'
;LPINSDHTDEIIYAASLKNGIKHLYLASGNEGFNIVNSDGTFYKMNTVGHAQRISVAPYRGLNKLDCAVTSFWGADMLVYLFDGDGNLLQQREMQGNGNLVSPVIYDGKNVLILTNTSPNLGGLLDGELDTVVDFPDDGHPTLATEVVDIDQDGVDEILTFDLDSLWIYKAEEFKTGPVYAKYPDNAFSNYRGEYMLKYDSEEKND
;
A
#
# COMPACT_ATOMS: atom_id res chain seq x y z
N LEU A 1 10.94 23.04 7.29
CA LEU A 1 9.73 22.66 6.57
C LEU A 1 8.55 23.38 7.24
N PRO A 2 7.69 24.09 6.50
CA PRO A 2 6.52 24.75 7.08
C PRO A 2 5.37 23.72 7.27
N ILE A 3 5.69 22.49 7.65
CA ILE A 3 4.71 21.54 8.06
C ILE A 3 4.38 21.89 9.52
N ASN A 4 3.20 22.39 9.73
CA ASN A 4 2.67 22.64 11.06
C ASN A 4 1.87 21.42 11.54
N SER A 5 2.30 20.25 11.07
CA SER A 5 1.69 18.97 11.42
C SER A 5 1.99 18.65 12.88
N ASP A 6 0.99 18.23 13.60
CA ASP A 6 1.16 17.71 14.93
C ASP A 6 1.88 16.36 14.94
N HIS A 7 1.80 15.60 13.81
CA HIS A 7 2.51 14.35 13.61
C HIS A 7 2.55 13.93 12.14
N THR A 8 3.45 13.01 11.83
CA THR A 8 3.48 12.28 10.57
C THR A 8 3.18 10.83 10.89
N ASP A 9 2.09 10.31 10.35
CA ASP A 9 1.65 8.96 10.65
C ASP A 9 2.52 7.94 9.94
N GLU A 10 2.97 8.25 8.73
CA GLU A 10 3.74 7.29 7.95
C GLU A 10 4.67 7.94 6.93
N ILE A 11 5.82 7.30 6.73
CA ILE A 11 6.83 7.71 5.74
C ILE A 11 7.28 6.50 4.94
N ILE A 12 7.19 6.61 3.62
CA ILE A 12 7.80 5.65 2.70
C ILE A 12 8.78 6.37 1.79
N TYR A 13 9.96 5.79 1.67
CA TYR A 13 10.98 6.24 0.75
C TYR A 13 10.94 5.42 -0.53
N ALA A 14 10.69 6.07 -1.64
CA ALA A 14 10.62 5.42 -2.93
C ALA A 14 11.52 6.10 -3.97
N ALA A 15 12.08 5.31 -4.86
CA ALA A 15 12.80 5.82 -6.02
C ALA A 15 11.83 6.04 -7.18
N SER A 16 11.92 7.18 -7.86
CA SER A 16 11.23 7.36 -9.12
C SER A 16 11.80 6.42 -10.18
N LEU A 17 10.91 5.73 -10.88
CA LEU A 17 11.27 4.77 -11.92
C LEU A 17 11.90 5.43 -13.16
N LYS A 18 11.57 6.70 -13.44
CA LYS A 18 12.01 7.34 -14.70
C LYS A 18 13.36 8.01 -14.63
N ASN A 19 13.77 8.53 -13.47
CA ASN A 19 14.93 9.43 -13.39
C ASN A 19 15.87 9.11 -12.24
N GLY A 20 15.64 8.04 -11.48
CA GLY A 20 16.39 7.75 -10.26
C GLY A 20 16.25 8.83 -9.18
N ILE A 21 15.30 9.74 -9.34
CA ILE A 21 14.96 10.73 -8.32
C ILE A 21 14.26 10.02 -7.19
N LYS A 22 14.78 10.21 -6.01
CA LYS A 22 14.23 9.61 -4.80
C LYS A 22 13.31 10.60 -4.11
N HIS A 23 12.13 10.12 -3.78
CA HIS A 23 11.13 10.88 -3.03
C HIS A 23 10.86 10.23 -1.68
N LEU A 24 10.45 11.05 -0.73
CA LEU A 24 9.78 10.61 0.49
C LEU A 24 8.29 10.83 0.30
N TYR A 25 7.51 9.82 0.54
CA TYR A 25 6.06 9.87 0.53
C TYR A 25 5.59 9.87 1.99
N LEU A 26 4.77 10.84 2.35
CA LEU A 26 4.42 11.12 3.72
C LEU A 26 2.91 11.15 3.90
N ALA A 27 2.38 10.31 4.79
CA ALA A 27 1.06 10.52 5.37
C ALA A 27 1.23 11.45 6.57
N SER A 28 0.87 12.71 6.41
CA SER A 28 1.21 13.79 7.34
C SER A 28 0.02 14.25 8.18
N GLY A 29 -0.85 13.32 8.58
CA GLY A 29 -2.02 13.66 9.37
C GLY A 29 -2.86 14.73 8.67
N ASN A 30 -3.22 15.78 9.36
CA ASN A 30 -4.06 16.87 8.85
C ASN A 30 -3.44 17.66 7.68
N GLU A 31 -2.13 17.53 7.47
CA GLU A 31 -1.45 18.17 6.34
C GLU A 31 -1.61 17.38 5.02
N GLY A 32 -2.24 16.20 5.11
CA GLY A 32 -2.54 15.37 3.97
C GLY A 32 -1.39 14.50 3.47
N PHE A 33 -1.40 14.17 2.20
CA PHE A 33 -0.39 13.36 1.54
C PHE A 33 0.63 14.25 0.84
N ASN A 34 1.89 14.13 1.20
CA ASN A 34 2.97 14.97 0.71
C ASN A 34 4.08 14.15 0.08
N ILE A 35 4.67 14.69 -0.97
CA ILE A 35 5.86 14.14 -1.60
C ILE A 35 6.99 15.16 -1.42
N VAL A 36 8.12 14.68 -0.91
CA VAL A 36 9.28 15.49 -0.59
C VAL A 36 10.51 14.94 -1.32
N ASN A 37 11.27 15.83 -1.92
CA ASN A 37 12.53 15.48 -2.56
C ASN A 37 13.60 15.09 -1.54
N SER A 38 14.63 14.39 -1.97
CA SER A 38 15.76 13.97 -1.12
C SER A 38 16.54 15.14 -0.50
N ASP A 39 16.40 16.34 -1.04
CA ASP A 39 16.98 17.58 -0.47
C ASP A 39 16.09 18.28 0.57
N GLY A 40 14.93 17.69 0.85
CA GLY A 40 13.95 18.20 1.81
C GLY A 40 12.98 19.26 1.26
N THR A 41 13.04 19.56 -0.02
CA THR A 41 12.06 20.45 -0.65
C THR A 41 10.76 19.72 -1.00
N PHE A 42 9.62 20.41 -0.88
CA PHE A 42 8.35 19.83 -1.33
C PHE A 42 8.32 19.66 -2.84
N TYR A 43 7.99 18.45 -3.29
CA TYR A 43 7.67 18.16 -4.66
C TYR A 43 6.19 18.37 -4.93
N LYS A 44 5.33 17.82 -4.08
CA LYS A 44 3.89 17.92 -4.20
C LYS A 44 3.21 17.86 -2.83
N MET A 45 2.12 18.58 -2.69
CA MET A 45 1.23 18.56 -1.53
C MET A 45 -0.18 18.25 -2.00
N ASN A 46 -0.82 17.28 -1.37
CA ASN A 46 -2.19 16.86 -1.68
C ASN A 46 -3.04 16.93 -0.42
N THR A 47 -4.08 17.75 -0.44
CA THR A 47 -5.05 17.82 0.64
C THR A 47 -6.04 16.66 0.50
N VAL A 48 -5.91 15.66 1.36
CA VAL A 48 -6.75 14.46 1.39
C VAL A 48 -7.48 14.27 2.72
N GLY A 49 -7.54 15.31 3.53
CA GLY A 49 -7.94 15.20 4.93
C GLY A 49 -6.81 14.63 5.78
N HIS A 50 -7.13 13.91 6.85
CA HIS A 50 -6.13 13.30 7.72
C HIS A 50 -5.57 12.03 7.05
N ALA A 51 -4.44 12.17 6.37
CA ALA A 51 -3.74 11.04 5.77
C ALA A 51 -3.14 10.15 6.87
N GLN A 52 -3.49 8.85 6.85
CA GLN A 52 -3.16 7.91 7.92
C GLN A 52 -2.11 6.90 7.49
N ARG A 53 -2.29 6.28 6.35
CA ARG A 53 -1.45 5.20 5.82
C ARG A 53 -1.12 5.42 4.36
N ILE A 54 0.06 4.97 3.97
CA ILE A 54 0.49 4.98 2.57
C ILE A 54 1.14 3.65 2.20
N SER A 55 1.03 3.29 0.95
CA SER A 55 1.85 2.25 0.34
C SER A 55 2.23 2.64 -1.08
N VAL A 56 3.37 2.14 -1.53
CA VAL A 56 3.92 2.48 -2.83
C VAL A 56 4.26 1.20 -3.58
N ALA A 57 3.57 0.98 -4.70
CA ALA A 57 3.75 -0.22 -5.50
C ALA A 57 3.24 -0.01 -6.94
N PRO A 58 3.55 -0.92 -7.88
CA PRO A 58 3.08 -0.83 -9.26
C PRO A 58 1.65 -1.38 -9.41
N TYR A 59 0.67 -0.77 -8.77
CA TYR A 59 -0.73 -1.25 -8.76
C TYR A 59 -1.38 -1.29 -10.14
N ARG A 60 -1.01 -0.38 -11.04
CA ARG A 60 -1.49 -0.33 -12.42
C ARG A 60 -0.57 -1.03 -13.42
N GLY A 61 0.32 -1.88 -12.93
CA GLY A 61 1.26 -2.66 -13.74
C GLY A 61 2.69 -2.15 -13.68
N LEU A 62 3.58 -2.98 -14.19
CA LEU A 62 5.02 -2.99 -13.93
C LEU A 62 5.76 -1.66 -14.15
N ASN A 63 5.35 -0.83 -15.05
CA ASN A 63 6.07 0.41 -15.37
C ASN A 63 5.46 1.66 -14.73
N LYS A 64 4.65 1.47 -13.69
CA LYS A 64 3.94 2.56 -13.04
C LYS A 64 4.14 2.47 -11.53
N LEU A 65 4.78 3.45 -10.97
CA LEU A 65 4.81 3.60 -9.52
C LEU A 65 3.55 4.35 -9.11
N ASP A 66 2.80 3.78 -8.19
CA ASP A 66 1.57 4.34 -7.65
C ASP A 66 1.65 4.45 -6.14
N CYS A 67 0.91 5.40 -5.57
CA CYS A 67 0.77 5.56 -4.12
C CYS A 67 -0.69 5.35 -3.73
N ALA A 68 -0.97 4.37 -2.90
CA ALA A 68 -2.25 4.24 -2.24
C ALA A 68 -2.18 4.93 -0.87
N VAL A 69 -3.16 5.77 -0.57
CA VAL A 69 -3.21 6.59 0.65
C VAL A 69 -4.58 6.46 1.28
N THR A 70 -4.65 6.22 2.59
CA THR A 70 -5.92 6.26 3.32
C THR A 70 -6.06 7.58 4.06
N SER A 71 -7.29 8.12 4.10
CA SER A 71 -7.67 9.18 5.02
C SER A 71 -8.56 8.64 6.13
N PHE A 72 -8.39 9.20 7.34
CA PHE A 72 -9.14 8.82 8.52
C PHE A 72 -9.29 10.03 9.46
N TRP A 73 -9.92 9.91 10.63
CA TRP A 73 -10.06 10.97 11.63
C TRP A 73 -10.57 12.31 11.08
N GLY A 74 -11.86 12.56 11.29
CA GLY A 74 -12.48 13.82 10.90
C GLY A 74 -12.66 14.04 9.39
N ALA A 75 -12.35 13.04 8.61
CA ALA A 75 -12.63 12.96 7.18
C ALA A 75 -13.35 11.66 6.86
N ASP A 76 -13.99 11.60 5.69
CA ASP A 76 -14.53 10.36 5.19
C ASP A 76 -13.41 9.33 5.04
N MET A 77 -13.72 8.06 5.30
CA MET A 77 -12.76 6.96 5.10
C MET A 77 -12.61 6.72 3.61
N LEU A 78 -11.58 7.29 3.04
CA LEU A 78 -11.27 7.20 1.62
C LEU A 78 -9.94 6.50 1.40
N VAL A 79 -9.90 5.65 0.39
CA VAL A 79 -8.66 5.23 -0.25
C VAL A 79 -8.47 6.08 -1.49
N TYR A 80 -7.32 6.71 -1.59
CA TYR A 80 -6.88 7.47 -2.75
C TYR A 80 -5.79 6.69 -3.46
N LEU A 81 -5.82 6.70 -4.77
CA LEU A 81 -4.73 6.22 -5.60
C LEU A 81 -4.12 7.39 -6.36
N PHE A 82 -2.85 7.60 -6.19
CA PHE A 82 -2.05 8.60 -6.90
C PHE A 82 -1.01 7.91 -7.78
N ASP A 83 -0.61 8.57 -8.86
CA ASP A 83 0.62 8.17 -9.55
C ASP A 83 1.88 8.57 -8.74
N GLY A 84 3.04 8.10 -9.17
CA GLY A 84 4.31 8.39 -8.49
C GLY A 84 4.70 9.88 -8.47
N ASP A 85 4.05 10.70 -9.28
CA ASP A 85 4.21 12.15 -9.30
C ASP A 85 3.15 12.86 -8.41
N GLY A 86 2.30 12.10 -7.73
CA GLY A 86 1.27 12.62 -6.83
C GLY A 86 0.05 13.19 -7.54
N ASN A 87 -0.23 12.79 -8.77
CA ASN A 87 -1.49 13.16 -9.41
C ASN A 87 -2.56 12.15 -9.00
N LEU A 88 -3.70 12.67 -8.53
CA LEU A 88 -4.83 11.83 -8.15
C LEU A 88 -5.36 11.09 -9.39
N LEU A 89 -5.46 9.78 -9.28
CA LEU A 89 -5.99 8.91 -10.32
C LEU A 89 -7.41 8.49 -9.99
N GLN A 90 -7.61 7.96 -8.80
CA GLN A 90 -8.88 7.43 -8.30
C GLN A 90 -9.04 7.70 -6.82
N GLN A 91 -10.28 7.66 -6.37
CA GLN A 91 -10.62 7.63 -4.94
C GLN A 91 -11.87 6.77 -4.73
N ARG A 92 -11.92 6.10 -3.59
CA ARG A 92 -13.04 5.26 -3.21
C ARG A 92 -13.35 5.40 -1.74
N GLU A 93 -14.61 5.55 -1.40
CA GLU A 93 -15.06 5.45 -0.01
C GLU A 93 -14.96 4.00 0.45
N MET A 94 -14.32 3.80 1.59
CA MET A 94 -14.20 2.51 2.25
C MET A 94 -14.90 2.58 3.59
N GLN A 95 -15.67 1.53 3.91
CA GLN A 95 -16.29 1.40 5.23
C GLN A 95 -15.46 0.45 6.09
N GLY A 96 -15.56 0.61 7.41
CA GLY A 96 -14.92 -0.28 8.36
C GLY A 96 -13.58 0.24 8.90
N ASN A 97 -12.76 -0.65 9.43
CA ASN A 97 -11.49 -0.32 10.11
C ASN A 97 -10.33 -0.02 9.14
N GLY A 98 -10.61 0.68 8.05
CA GLY A 98 -9.73 0.93 6.92
C GLY A 98 -8.45 1.72 7.20
N ASN A 99 -7.71 1.35 8.23
CA ASN A 99 -6.41 1.94 8.50
C ASN A 99 -5.26 1.22 7.80
N LEU A 100 -5.55 0.14 7.10
CA LEU A 100 -4.52 -0.61 6.38
C LEU A 100 -4.54 -0.21 4.91
N VAL A 101 -3.37 -0.10 4.34
CA VAL A 101 -3.15 -0.08 2.91
C VAL A 101 -1.83 -0.78 2.64
N SER A 102 -1.89 -2.02 2.21
CA SER A 102 -0.70 -2.85 1.98
C SER A 102 -0.68 -3.41 0.58
N PRO A 103 0.48 -3.43 -0.09
CA PRO A 103 0.61 -4.14 -1.34
C PRO A 103 0.61 -5.66 -1.10
N VAL A 104 -0.09 -6.38 -1.96
CA VAL A 104 -0.15 -7.84 -1.97
C VAL A 104 0.25 -8.33 -3.35
N ILE A 105 1.32 -9.10 -3.44
CA ILE A 105 1.65 -9.87 -4.65
C ILE A 105 0.71 -11.08 -4.67
N TYR A 106 -0.45 -10.91 -5.29
CA TYR A 106 -1.55 -11.85 -5.12
C TYR A 106 -1.36 -13.16 -5.89
N ASP A 107 -0.96 -13.06 -7.13
CA ASP A 107 -0.85 -14.22 -8.04
C ASP A 107 0.54 -14.31 -8.70
N GLY A 108 1.56 -13.73 -8.08
CA GLY A 108 2.92 -13.62 -8.62
C GLY A 108 3.05 -12.63 -9.78
N LYS A 109 1.96 -12.02 -10.23
CA LYS A 109 1.95 -11.08 -11.35
C LYS A 109 1.30 -9.74 -11.03
N ASN A 110 0.17 -9.79 -10.35
CA ASN A 110 -0.59 -8.60 -10.01
C ASN A 110 -0.27 -8.17 -8.58
N VAL A 111 -0.10 -6.87 -8.39
CA VAL A 111 -0.01 -6.27 -7.08
C VAL A 111 -1.35 -5.64 -6.78
N LEU A 112 -2.00 -6.10 -5.72
CA LEU A 112 -3.29 -5.61 -5.26
C LEU A 112 -3.12 -4.78 -3.98
N ILE A 113 -4.15 -4.04 -3.62
CA ILE A 113 -4.18 -3.21 -2.42
C ILE A 113 -5.06 -3.90 -1.39
N LEU A 114 -4.47 -4.31 -0.27
CA LEU A 114 -5.24 -4.78 0.88
C LEU A 114 -5.65 -3.61 1.77
N THR A 115 -6.94 -3.48 2.05
CA THR A 115 -7.47 -2.44 2.94
C THR A 115 -7.90 -2.98 4.30
N ASN A 116 -8.60 -4.10 4.32
CA ASN A 116 -8.92 -4.90 5.50
C ASN A 116 -9.47 -6.27 5.06
N THR A 117 -9.62 -7.19 6.00
CA THR A 117 -10.08 -8.56 5.73
C THR A 117 -11.55 -8.80 6.05
N SER A 118 -12.31 -7.76 6.36
CA SER A 118 -13.75 -7.93 6.64
C SER A 118 -14.50 -8.49 5.42
N PRO A 119 -15.31 -9.54 5.58
CA PRO A 119 -16.06 -10.13 4.47
C PRO A 119 -17.03 -9.17 3.78
N ASN A 120 -17.50 -8.14 4.50
CA ASN A 120 -18.52 -7.21 4.00
C ASN A 120 -17.94 -5.85 3.59
N LEU A 121 -16.77 -5.50 4.12
CA LEU A 121 -16.25 -4.13 4.04
C LEU A 121 -14.81 -4.09 3.53
N GLY A 122 -14.14 -5.24 3.48
CA GLY A 122 -12.75 -5.39 3.05
C GLY A 122 -12.61 -5.91 1.64
N GLY A 123 -11.41 -6.37 1.34
CA GLY A 123 -11.07 -6.99 0.07
C GLY A 123 -9.71 -6.56 -0.46
N LEU A 124 -9.32 -7.16 -1.57
CA LEU A 124 -8.19 -6.71 -2.34
C LEU A 124 -8.69 -5.86 -3.51
N LEU A 125 -8.12 -4.67 -3.63
CA LEU A 125 -8.45 -3.73 -4.70
C LEU A 125 -7.38 -3.78 -5.79
N ASP A 126 -7.79 -3.60 -7.02
CA ASP A 126 -6.87 -3.41 -8.14
C ASP A 126 -6.42 -1.94 -8.31
N GLY A 127 -5.70 -1.66 -9.40
CA GLY A 127 -5.21 -0.33 -9.74
C GLY A 127 -6.29 0.67 -10.23
N GLU A 128 -7.55 0.26 -10.29
CA GLU A 128 -8.71 1.12 -10.52
C GLU A 128 -9.55 1.29 -9.24
N LEU A 129 -9.07 0.74 -8.12
CA LEU A 129 -9.74 0.64 -6.82
C LEU A 129 -11.02 -0.20 -6.86
N ASP A 130 -11.17 -1.08 -7.81
CA ASP A 130 -12.25 -2.08 -7.82
C ASP A 130 -11.89 -3.27 -6.95
N THR A 131 -12.86 -3.77 -6.16
CA THR A 131 -12.65 -5.00 -5.39
C THR A 131 -12.61 -6.19 -6.35
N VAL A 132 -11.49 -6.89 -6.36
CA VAL A 132 -11.26 -8.06 -7.24
C VAL A 132 -11.15 -9.37 -6.47
N VAL A 133 -10.96 -9.30 -5.15
CA VAL A 133 -10.99 -10.45 -4.25
C VAL A 133 -11.75 -10.06 -2.98
N ASP A 134 -12.77 -10.85 -2.66
CA ASP A 134 -13.50 -10.74 -1.40
C ASP A 134 -12.99 -11.78 -0.41
N PHE A 135 -12.98 -11.45 0.88
CA PHE A 135 -12.71 -12.42 1.93
C PHE A 135 -13.96 -13.23 2.25
N PRO A 136 -13.84 -14.55 2.53
CA PRO A 136 -14.97 -15.37 2.89
C PRO A 136 -15.53 -15.00 4.27
N ASP A 137 -16.83 -15.20 4.47
CA ASP A 137 -17.48 -15.09 5.78
C ASP A 137 -17.36 -16.44 6.50
N ASP A 138 -16.16 -16.77 6.94
CA ASP A 138 -15.79 -18.06 7.56
C ASP A 138 -15.45 -17.94 9.04
N GLY A 139 -15.63 -16.73 9.60
CA GLY A 139 -15.40 -16.46 11.02
C GLY A 139 -13.94 -16.09 11.35
N HIS A 140 -13.12 -15.76 10.35
CA HIS A 140 -11.76 -15.28 10.58
C HIS A 140 -11.76 -13.96 11.36
N PRO A 141 -10.71 -13.72 12.17
CA PRO A 141 -10.56 -12.46 12.90
C PRO A 141 -10.23 -11.30 11.94
N THR A 142 -10.67 -10.12 12.31
CA THR A 142 -10.41 -8.88 11.53
C THR A 142 -9.71 -7.80 12.35
N LEU A 143 -9.10 -8.18 13.49
CA LEU A 143 -8.45 -7.23 14.40
C LEU A 143 -7.14 -6.70 13.83
N ALA A 144 -6.30 -7.59 13.30
CA ALA A 144 -5.01 -7.26 12.74
C ALA A 144 -4.70 -8.12 11.53
N THR A 145 -3.90 -7.56 10.63
CA THR A 145 -3.55 -8.20 9.36
C THR A 145 -2.10 -7.89 9.02
N GLU A 146 -1.39 -8.89 8.51
CA GLU A 146 -0.03 -8.76 7.95
C GLU A 146 0.01 -9.41 6.58
N VAL A 147 0.89 -8.90 5.73
CA VAL A 147 1.15 -9.43 4.38
C VAL A 147 2.59 -9.90 4.33
N VAL A 148 2.80 -11.16 4.01
CA VAL A 148 4.14 -11.77 3.99
C VAL A 148 4.17 -12.97 3.06
N ASP A 149 5.27 -13.13 2.33
CA ASP A 149 5.59 -14.33 1.56
C ASP A 149 6.28 -15.33 2.51
N ILE A 150 5.48 -16.21 3.14
CA ILE A 150 5.95 -17.13 4.19
C ILE A 150 6.83 -18.23 3.61
N ASP A 151 6.41 -18.81 2.50
CA ASP A 151 7.08 -19.95 1.88
C ASP A 151 8.09 -19.55 0.79
N GLN A 152 8.24 -18.25 0.55
CA GLN A 152 9.22 -17.64 -0.36
C GLN A 152 9.03 -18.07 -1.82
N ASP A 153 7.79 -18.25 -2.23
CA ASP A 153 7.44 -18.62 -3.60
C ASP A 153 7.15 -17.41 -4.50
N GLY A 154 7.19 -16.20 -3.95
CA GLY A 154 6.96 -14.94 -4.66
C GLY A 154 5.50 -14.50 -4.68
N VAL A 155 4.63 -15.19 -3.94
CA VAL A 155 3.23 -14.84 -3.70
C VAL A 155 3.05 -14.55 -2.23
N ASP A 156 2.28 -13.52 -1.92
CA ASP A 156 2.06 -13.14 -0.53
C ASP A 156 0.92 -13.95 0.09
N GLU A 157 1.13 -14.39 1.32
CA GLU A 157 0.07 -14.77 2.23
C GLU A 157 -0.45 -13.56 2.97
N ILE A 158 -1.75 -13.60 3.27
CA ILE A 158 -2.42 -12.63 4.12
C ILE A 158 -2.74 -13.30 5.45
N LEU A 159 -2.08 -12.84 6.50
CA LEU A 159 -2.31 -13.30 7.86
C LEU A 159 -3.34 -12.38 8.50
N THR A 160 -4.41 -12.94 9.03
CA THR A 160 -5.38 -12.20 9.82
C THR A 160 -5.51 -12.84 11.18
N PHE A 161 -5.49 -12.03 12.23
CA PHE A 161 -5.39 -12.56 13.58
C PHE A 161 -6.01 -11.66 14.64
N ASP A 162 -6.28 -12.24 15.78
CA ASP A 162 -6.65 -11.59 17.01
C ASP A 162 -5.82 -12.13 18.19
N LEU A 163 -6.31 -12.02 19.41
CA LEU A 163 -5.61 -12.50 20.61
C LEU A 163 -5.60 -14.04 20.72
N ASP A 164 -6.52 -14.71 20.06
CA ASP A 164 -6.78 -16.13 20.25
C ASP A 164 -6.57 -16.96 18.98
N SER A 165 -6.59 -16.36 17.81
CA SER A 165 -6.55 -17.07 16.53
C SER A 165 -5.71 -16.37 15.47
N LEU A 166 -5.15 -17.18 14.57
CA LEU A 166 -4.41 -16.75 13.39
C LEU A 166 -4.92 -17.56 12.19
N TRP A 167 -5.29 -16.86 11.14
CA TRP A 167 -5.71 -17.44 9.87
C TRP A 167 -4.76 -16.97 8.76
N ILE A 168 -4.56 -17.83 7.77
CA ILE A 168 -3.66 -17.57 6.65
C ILE A 168 -4.43 -17.78 5.35
N TYR A 169 -4.48 -16.76 4.52
CA TYR A 169 -5.05 -16.81 3.18
C TYR A 169 -3.96 -16.73 2.14
N LYS A 170 -4.10 -17.54 1.11
CA LYS A 170 -3.23 -17.55 -0.08
C LYS A 170 -4.07 -17.72 -1.33
N ALA A 171 -3.62 -17.18 -2.45
CA ALA A 171 -4.24 -17.45 -3.74
C ALA A 171 -4.11 -18.95 -4.08
N GLU A 172 -5.22 -19.56 -4.54
CA GLU A 172 -5.23 -20.99 -4.92
C GLU A 172 -4.37 -21.25 -6.16
N GLU A 173 -4.34 -20.29 -7.09
CA GLU A 173 -3.55 -20.37 -8.32
C GLU A 173 -2.70 -19.12 -8.46
N PHE A 174 -1.43 -19.31 -8.72
CA PHE A 174 -0.52 -18.21 -9.00
C PHE A 174 0.15 -18.40 -10.36
N LYS A 175 0.44 -17.29 -11.01
CA LYS A 175 1.03 -17.24 -12.32
C LYS A 175 2.50 -16.89 -12.18
N THR A 176 3.34 -17.55 -12.97
CA THR A 176 4.73 -17.12 -13.07
C THR A 176 4.77 -15.71 -13.65
N GLY A 177 5.33 -14.80 -12.90
CA GLY A 177 5.43 -13.38 -13.23
C GLY A 177 6.80 -12.83 -12.89
N PRO A 178 6.99 -11.53 -13.05
CA PRO A 178 8.22 -10.90 -12.60
C PRO A 178 8.35 -11.01 -11.09
N VAL A 179 9.55 -11.30 -10.64
CA VAL A 179 9.84 -11.37 -9.21
C VAL A 179 9.95 -9.95 -8.66
N TYR A 180 9.07 -9.62 -7.74
CA TYR A 180 9.18 -8.41 -6.96
C TYR A 180 10.07 -8.69 -5.75
N ALA A 181 11.12 -7.90 -5.57
CA ALA A 181 11.88 -7.96 -4.34
C ALA A 181 11.27 -6.97 -3.34
N LYS A 182 10.78 -7.46 -2.23
CA LYS A 182 10.49 -6.62 -1.07
C LYS A 182 11.81 -6.09 -0.49
N TYR A 183 11.80 -4.87 0.03
CA TYR A 183 12.98 -4.39 0.76
C TYR A 183 13.15 -5.22 2.02
N PRO A 184 14.22 -6.03 2.13
CA PRO A 184 14.37 -6.96 3.24
C PRO A 184 14.69 -6.27 4.56
N ASP A 185 15.09 -5.01 4.53
CA ASP A 185 15.69 -4.34 5.69
C ASP A 185 14.71 -3.50 6.51
N ASN A 186 13.43 -3.55 6.18
CA ASN A 186 12.39 -2.86 6.96
C ASN A 186 11.93 -3.64 8.20
N ALA A 187 12.76 -4.59 8.63
CA ALA A 187 12.51 -5.42 9.81
C ALA A 187 12.25 -4.62 11.11
N PHE A 188 12.34 -3.31 11.09
CA PHE A 188 12.15 -2.45 12.26
C PHE A 188 11.13 -1.33 12.05
N SER A 189 10.32 -1.34 10.99
CA SER A 189 9.16 -0.50 10.97
C SER A 189 8.20 -0.97 12.06
N ASN A 190 8.04 -0.19 13.10
CA ASN A 190 7.01 -0.42 14.13
C ASN A 190 5.60 -0.21 13.57
N TYR A 191 5.47 0.14 12.32
CA TYR A 191 4.24 0.38 11.59
C TYR A 191 4.06 -0.71 10.57
N ARG A 192 2.96 -1.40 10.69
CA ARG A 192 2.65 -2.64 9.98
C ARG A 192 2.22 -2.37 8.55
N GLY A 193 2.73 -3.16 7.64
CA GLY A 193 2.08 -3.42 6.38
C GLY A 193 2.37 -2.46 5.24
N GLU A 194 3.29 -1.53 5.38
CA GLU A 194 3.59 -0.60 4.32
C GLU A 194 4.92 -0.93 3.68
N TYR A 195 4.83 -1.56 2.53
CA TYR A 195 6.01 -1.93 1.76
C TYR A 195 6.06 -1.16 0.46
N MET A 196 7.22 -0.67 0.14
CA MET A 196 7.55 -0.39 -1.24
C MET A 196 8.05 -1.69 -1.86
N LEU A 197 7.38 -2.16 -2.89
CA LEU A 197 7.91 -3.25 -3.67
C LEU A 197 9.08 -2.73 -4.50
N LYS A 198 10.21 -3.42 -4.39
CA LYS A 198 11.35 -3.13 -5.25
C LYS A 198 10.96 -3.52 -6.67
N TYR A 199 11.04 -2.55 -7.52
CA TYR A 199 10.76 -2.69 -8.92
C TYR A 199 12.08 -2.69 -9.69
N ASP A 200 12.44 -3.82 -10.29
CA ASP A 200 13.57 -3.90 -11.20
C ASP A 200 13.11 -3.43 -12.59
N SER A 201 13.37 -2.17 -12.90
CA SER A 201 13.14 -1.59 -14.22
C SER A 201 14.27 -1.90 -15.22
N GLU A 202 15.04 -2.92 -14.99
CA GLU A 202 15.99 -3.39 -16.01
C GLU A 202 15.22 -4.09 -17.14
N GLU A 203 14.52 -3.32 -17.96
CA GLU A 203 14.40 -3.70 -19.36
C GLU A 203 15.83 -3.76 -19.91
N LYS A 204 16.34 -4.96 -20.04
CA LYS A 204 17.43 -5.20 -20.96
C LYS A 204 16.90 -4.85 -22.35
N ASN A 205 17.30 -3.69 -22.83
CA ASN A 205 17.22 -3.41 -24.25
C ASN A 205 18.09 -4.45 -24.97
N ASP A 206 17.46 -5.46 -25.54
CA ASP A 206 18.03 -6.28 -26.60
C ASP A 206 17.88 -5.59 -27.95
#